data_c556a5b3e30db5cf9db023b00e7f90b7
#
_entry.id   c556a5b3e30db5cf9db023b00e7f90b7
#
_cell.length_a   1.000
_cell.length_b   1.000
_cell.length_c   1.000
_cell.angle_alpha   90.00
_cell.angle_beta   90.00
_cell.angle_gamma   90.00
#
_symmetry.space_group_name_H-M   'P 1'
#
loop_
_entity.id
_entity.type
_entity.pdbx_description
1 polymer ?
#
loop_
_entity_poly.entity_id
_entity_poly.type
_entity_poly.pdbx_seq_one_letter_code
_entity_poly.pdbx_strand_id
1 'polypeptide(L)'
;MAGMGSLTAVQVNVKPRRKRRWFQFGLGTLLGLVTLMAVWLGALVNRAERQRRAVAEVQHLGGEVAYSDGGVSWSPEWLRAWAREGYFQTVTAVSLMNVTQVTDADLTHLEGLTGLQLLWLHDTQVSDAGLEHLKGLNAIQELDLSNTQVSDTGLKHLKGMSSLQRLWLINTHVSDEGVAELRAALPNCNIEASMPTVTAP
;
A
#
# COMPACT_ATOMS: atom_id res chain seq x y z
N MET A 1 -64.94 -65.14 -38.44
CA MET A 1 -63.51 -65.31 -38.44
C MET A 1 -62.89 -64.02 -37.95
N ALA A 2 -62.25 -64.11 -36.81
CA ALA A 2 -61.74 -63.02 -36.02
C ALA A 2 -60.42 -62.47 -36.61
N GLY A 3 -60.28 -61.14 -36.70
CA GLY A 3 -59.04 -60.44 -36.96
C GLY A 3 -58.67 -59.65 -35.73
N MET A 4 -57.79 -60.24 -34.96
CA MET A 4 -57.16 -59.54 -33.80
C MET A 4 -56.15 -58.50 -34.30
N GLY A 5 -56.47 -57.22 -34.21
CA GLY A 5 -55.55 -56.12 -34.45
C GLY A 5 -54.59 -55.98 -33.21
N SER A 6 -53.35 -56.18 -33.45
CA SER A 6 -52.28 -55.99 -32.47
C SER A 6 -52.06 -54.48 -32.14
N LEU A 7 -52.34 -54.09 -30.91
CA LEU A 7 -51.99 -52.76 -30.38
C LEU A 7 -50.51 -52.68 -30.16
N THR A 8 -49.80 -52.02 -31.04
CA THR A 8 -48.38 -51.66 -30.85
C THR A 8 -48.26 -50.58 -29.76
N ALA A 9 -47.72 -50.98 -28.62
CA ALA A 9 -47.41 -50.07 -27.52
C ALA A 9 -46.30 -49.08 -27.96
N VAL A 10 -46.67 -47.80 -28.05
CA VAL A 10 -45.71 -46.71 -28.25
C VAL A 10 -44.86 -46.53 -26.99
N GLN A 11 -43.63 -47.00 -27.11
CA GLN A 11 -42.63 -46.78 -26.05
C GLN A 11 -42.26 -45.29 -26.04
N VAL A 12 -42.78 -44.55 -25.07
CA VAL A 12 -42.36 -43.17 -24.80
C VAL A 12 -41.02 -43.18 -24.10
N ASN A 13 -39.97 -42.90 -24.87
CA ASN A 13 -38.60 -42.77 -24.31
C ASN A 13 -38.49 -41.45 -23.54
N VAL A 14 -38.80 -41.47 -22.25
CA VAL A 14 -38.58 -40.34 -21.34
C VAL A 14 -37.11 -40.28 -21.01
N LYS A 15 -36.36 -39.41 -21.72
CA LYS A 15 -34.99 -39.06 -21.36
C LYS A 15 -34.93 -38.57 -19.91
N PRO A 16 -34.11 -39.16 -19.03
CA PRO A 16 -33.99 -38.68 -17.66
C PRO A 16 -33.51 -37.25 -17.67
N ARG A 17 -34.29 -36.32 -17.11
CA ARG A 17 -33.87 -34.95 -16.84
C ARG A 17 -32.61 -35.01 -16.01
N ARG A 18 -31.42 -34.61 -16.58
CA ARG A 18 -30.20 -34.36 -15.83
C ARG A 18 -30.54 -33.38 -14.71
N LYS A 19 -30.64 -33.89 -13.49
CA LYS A 19 -30.68 -33.04 -12.29
C LYS A 19 -29.39 -32.21 -12.32
N ARG A 20 -29.51 -30.90 -12.61
CA ARG A 20 -28.41 -29.95 -12.41
C ARG A 20 -28.00 -30.11 -10.97
N ARG A 21 -26.81 -30.66 -10.73
CA ARG A 21 -26.14 -30.65 -9.43
C ARG A 21 -25.80 -29.19 -9.13
N TRP A 22 -26.77 -28.42 -8.68
CA TRP A 22 -26.57 -27.11 -8.12
C TRP A 22 -25.92 -27.30 -6.77
N PHE A 23 -24.60 -27.04 -6.75
CA PHE A 23 -23.82 -26.75 -5.58
C PHE A 23 -24.22 -27.50 -4.29
N GLN A 24 -23.80 -28.76 -4.17
CA GLN A 24 -23.65 -29.40 -2.86
C GLN A 24 -22.35 -28.86 -2.25
N PHE A 25 -22.34 -27.55 -1.89
CA PHE A 25 -21.33 -27.07 -0.95
C PHE A 25 -21.67 -27.70 0.39
N GLY A 26 -20.86 -28.64 0.83
CA GLY A 26 -21.01 -29.20 2.18
C GLY A 26 -20.84 -28.09 3.22
N LEU A 27 -21.44 -28.26 4.39
CA LEU A 27 -21.34 -27.33 5.54
C LEU A 27 -19.87 -26.92 5.79
N GLY A 28 -18.91 -27.82 5.57
CA GLY A 28 -17.47 -27.56 5.71
C GLY A 28 -16.91 -26.53 4.72
N THR A 29 -17.38 -26.52 3.46
CA THR A 29 -16.94 -25.50 2.49
C THR A 29 -17.54 -24.13 2.82
N LEU A 30 -18.78 -24.07 3.30
CA LEU A 30 -19.39 -22.81 3.75
C LEU A 30 -18.65 -22.25 4.96
N LEU A 31 -18.35 -23.07 5.96
CA LEU A 31 -17.55 -22.66 7.13
C LEU A 31 -16.16 -22.19 6.73
N GLY A 32 -15.49 -22.90 5.79
CA GLY A 32 -14.19 -22.47 5.25
C GLY A 32 -14.25 -21.09 4.57
N LEU A 33 -15.28 -20.81 3.78
CA LEU A 33 -15.49 -19.51 3.14
C LEU A 33 -15.76 -18.40 4.18
N VAL A 34 -16.58 -18.69 5.18
CA VAL A 34 -16.89 -17.72 6.26
C VAL A 34 -15.63 -17.39 7.08
N THR A 35 -14.80 -18.39 7.41
CA THR A 35 -13.54 -18.14 8.14
C THR A 35 -12.54 -17.36 7.31
N LEU A 36 -12.38 -17.67 6.03
CA LEU A 36 -11.53 -16.90 5.13
C LEU A 36 -12.00 -15.44 4.99
N MET A 37 -13.31 -15.24 4.87
CA MET A 37 -13.90 -13.90 4.81
C MET A 37 -13.70 -13.14 6.13
N ALA A 38 -13.84 -13.80 7.27
CA ALA A 38 -13.62 -13.18 8.57
C ALA A 38 -12.16 -12.77 8.78
N VAL A 39 -11.20 -13.61 8.37
CA VAL A 39 -9.76 -13.30 8.40
C VAL A 39 -9.45 -12.13 7.46
N TRP A 40 -10.02 -12.14 6.26
CA TRP A 40 -9.84 -11.05 5.28
C TRP A 40 -10.40 -9.73 5.79
N LEU A 41 -11.63 -9.73 6.34
CA LEU A 41 -12.23 -8.54 6.95
C LEU A 41 -11.43 -8.05 8.16
N GLY A 42 -10.94 -8.95 9.00
CA GLY A 42 -10.06 -8.61 10.14
C GLY A 42 -8.77 -7.93 9.68
N ALA A 43 -8.16 -8.41 8.60
CA ALA A 43 -6.97 -7.80 8.03
C ALA A 43 -7.25 -6.39 7.47
N LEU A 44 -8.40 -6.19 6.79
CA LEU A 44 -8.84 -4.88 6.29
C LEU A 44 -9.06 -3.88 7.43
N VAL A 45 -9.78 -4.29 8.48
CA VAL A 45 -10.04 -3.42 9.65
C VAL A 45 -8.72 -3.05 10.33
N ASN A 46 -7.84 -4.02 10.55
CA ASN A 46 -6.54 -3.77 11.18
C ASN A 46 -5.66 -2.82 10.33
N ARG A 47 -5.72 -2.95 8.99
CA ARG A 47 -5.02 -2.02 8.08
C ARG A 47 -5.60 -0.60 8.21
N ALA A 48 -6.92 -0.47 8.22
CA ALA A 48 -7.58 0.83 8.34
C ALA A 48 -7.27 1.51 9.69
N GLU A 49 -7.25 0.74 10.78
CA GLU A 49 -6.88 1.27 12.11
C GLU A 49 -5.43 1.75 12.18
N ARG A 50 -4.47 1.00 11.60
CA ARG A 50 -3.07 1.42 11.53
C ARG A 50 -2.95 2.72 10.75
N GLN A 51 -3.61 2.82 9.60
CA GLN A 51 -3.62 4.03 8.79
C GLN A 51 -4.21 5.23 9.55
N ARG A 52 -5.33 5.05 10.25
CA ARG A 52 -5.94 6.11 11.06
C ARG A 52 -5.01 6.61 12.17
N ARG A 53 -4.29 5.70 12.85
CA ARG A 53 -3.31 6.07 13.89
C ARG A 53 -2.15 6.85 13.29
N ALA A 54 -1.58 6.38 12.17
CA ALA A 54 -0.52 7.08 11.48
C ALA A 54 -0.94 8.50 11.05
N VAL A 55 -2.13 8.64 10.49
CA VAL A 55 -2.68 9.95 10.09
C VAL A 55 -2.88 10.87 11.29
N ALA A 56 -3.43 10.35 12.38
CA ALA A 56 -3.64 11.15 13.59
C ALA A 56 -2.31 11.66 14.16
N GLU A 57 -1.26 10.85 14.12
CA GLU A 57 0.07 11.25 14.58
C GLU A 57 0.71 12.29 13.66
N VAL A 58 0.65 12.09 12.34
CA VAL A 58 1.14 13.09 11.36
C VAL A 58 0.43 14.43 11.55
N GLN A 59 -0.89 14.43 11.77
CA GLN A 59 -1.66 15.67 12.01
C GLN A 59 -1.34 16.29 13.37
N HIS A 60 -1.11 15.47 14.40
CA HIS A 60 -0.68 15.95 15.73
C HIS A 60 0.68 16.66 15.67
N LEU A 61 1.60 16.16 14.85
CA LEU A 61 2.89 16.78 14.59
C LEU A 61 2.78 18.07 13.75
N GLY A 62 1.63 18.35 13.16
CA GLY A 62 1.42 19.52 12.27
C GLY A 62 1.65 19.20 10.79
N GLY A 63 1.78 17.93 10.43
CA GLY A 63 1.95 17.49 9.04
C GLY A 63 0.62 17.43 8.26
N GLU A 64 0.76 17.34 6.96
CA GLU A 64 -0.36 17.22 6.01
C GLU A 64 -0.41 15.82 5.39
N VAL A 65 -1.62 15.35 5.09
CA VAL A 65 -1.85 14.02 4.50
C VAL A 65 -2.79 14.14 3.31
N ALA A 66 -2.42 13.54 2.18
CA ALA A 66 -3.30 13.42 1.03
C ALA A 66 -3.71 11.96 0.79
N TYR A 67 -4.91 11.79 0.26
CA TYR A 67 -5.54 10.50 0.02
C TYR A 67 -5.81 10.31 -1.46
N SER A 68 -5.74 9.07 -1.94
CA SER A 68 -6.36 8.67 -3.21
C SER A 68 -7.67 7.97 -2.95
N ASP A 69 -8.66 8.25 -3.79
CA ASP A 69 -9.91 7.49 -3.85
C ASP A 69 -9.60 6.09 -4.38
N GLY A 70 -9.47 5.11 -3.54
CA GLY A 70 -9.02 3.73 -3.83
C GLY A 70 -9.72 2.98 -4.98
N GLY A 71 -9.97 3.65 -6.12
CA GLY A 71 -10.48 3.05 -7.35
C GLY A 71 -11.94 2.57 -7.28
N VAL A 72 -12.72 3.02 -6.29
CA VAL A 72 -14.13 2.58 -6.06
C VAL A 72 -15.12 3.31 -6.99
N SER A 73 -14.65 4.03 -8.02
CA SER A 73 -15.50 4.82 -8.92
C SER A 73 -16.53 3.98 -9.70
N TRP A 74 -16.27 2.69 -9.91
CA TRP A 74 -17.19 1.74 -10.58
C TRP A 74 -18.21 1.10 -9.63
N SER A 75 -18.15 1.35 -8.32
CA SER A 75 -19.00 0.70 -7.33
C SER A 75 -20.38 1.37 -7.19
N PRO A 76 -21.43 0.62 -6.78
CA PRO A 76 -22.75 1.17 -6.50
C PRO A 76 -22.73 2.29 -5.45
N GLU A 77 -23.67 3.25 -5.51
CA GLU A 77 -23.70 4.42 -4.63
C GLU A 77 -23.76 4.06 -3.13
N TRP A 78 -24.47 3.00 -2.75
CA TRP A 78 -24.52 2.54 -1.35
C TRP A 78 -23.16 2.07 -0.85
N LEU A 79 -22.35 1.45 -1.71
CA LEU A 79 -20.99 1.02 -1.39
C LEU A 79 -20.04 2.23 -1.31
N ARG A 80 -20.22 3.24 -2.18
CA ARG A 80 -19.47 4.50 -2.12
C ARG A 80 -19.77 5.30 -0.85
N ALA A 81 -21.05 5.33 -0.42
CA ALA A 81 -21.42 5.99 0.82
C ALA A 81 -20.72 5.34 2.02
N TRP A 82 -20.67 4.01 2.06
CA TRP A 82 -19.96 3.24 3.08
C TRP A 82 -18.43 3.38 2.95
N ALA A 83 -17.92 3.43 1.71
CA ALA A 83 -16.50 3.61 1.42
C ALA A 83 -15.96 5.00 1.82
N ARG A 84 -16.79 6.06 1.81
CA ARG A 84 -16.43 7.41 2.25
C ARG A 84 -16.04 7.50 3.73
N GLU A 85 -16.40 6.52 4.54
CA GLU A 85 -16.02 6.45 5.96
C GLU A 85 -14.53 6.09 6.19
N GLY A 86 -13.68 6.16 5.15
CA GLY A 86 -12.23 6.04 5.26
C GLY A 86 -11.65 4.62 5.25
N TYR A 87 -12.49 3.58 5.07
CA TYR A 87 -11.99 2.19 5.02
C TYR A 87 -11.26 1.84 3.71
N PHE A 88 -11.52 2.56 2.63
CA PHE A 88 -10.96 2.30 1.29
C PHE A 88 -10.05 3.43 0.77
N GLN A 89 -9.98 4.54 1.48
CA GLN A 89 -9.03 5.59 1.13
C GLN A 89 -7.61 5.13 1.48
N THR A 90 -6.69 5.33 0.57
CA THR A 90 -5.27 5.03 0.81
C THR A 90 -4.51 6.33 0.94
N VAL A 91 -3.74 6.48 2.00
CA VAL A 91 -2.80 7.60 2.15
C VAL A 91 -1.74 7.46 1.07
N THR A 92 -1.63 8.46 0.21
CA THR A 92 -0.68 8.50 -0.91
C THR A 92 0.39 9.54 -0.74
N ALA A 93 0.15 10.59 0.03
CA ALA A 93 1.18 11.57 0.34
C ALA A 93 1.15 11.94 1.82
N VAL A 94 2.33 12.14 2.38
CA VAL A 94 2.59 12.67 3.72
C VAL A 94 3.61 13.77 3.60
N SER A 95 3.28 14.93 4.15
CA SER A 95 4.19 16.07 4.28
C SER A 95 4.42 16.39 5.74
N LEU A 96 5.67 16.28 6.16
CA LEU A 96 6.18 16.70 7.47
C LEU A 96 7.25 17.78 7.31
N MET A 97 7.23 18.47 6.17
CA MET A 97 8.21 19.52 5.85
C MET A 97 8.18 20.66 6.86
N ASN A 98 9.37 21.18 7.22
CA ASN A 98 9.56 22.27 8.17
C ASN A 98 9.05 21.97 9.60
N VAL A 99 8.71 20.72 9.91
CA VAL A 99 8.33 20.30 11.27
C VAL A 99 9.58 19.85 12.00
N THR A 100 10.31 20.81 12.57
CA THR A 100 11.63 20.60 13.18
C THR A 100 11.65 19.67 14.40
N GLN A 101 10.48 19.35 14.94
CA GLN A 101 10.33 18.40 16.06
C GLN A 101 10.22 16.93 15.58
N VAL A 102 10.06 16.67 14.29
CA VAL A 102 9.98 15.30 13.74
C VAL A 102 11.32 14.61 13.86
N THR A 103 11.31 13.43 14.46
CA THR A 103 12.45 12.58 14.76
C THR A 103 12.28 11.19 14.13
N ASP A 104 13.30 10.34 14.26
CA ASP A 104 13.27 8.96 13.80
C ASP A 104 12.11 8.14 14.41
N ALA A 105 11.77 8.40 15.69
CA ALA A 105 10.70 7.69 16.39
C ALA A 105 9.33 7.92 15.74
N ASP A 106 9.09 9.11 15.17
CA ASP A 106 7.81 9.46 14.54
C ASP A 106 7.61 8.68 13.22
N LEU A 107 8.70 8.30 12.55
CA LEU A 107 8.63 7.52 11.31
C LEU A 107 8.13 6.08 11.52
N THR A 108 8.19 5.55 12.76
CA THR A 108 7.59 4.24 13.09
C THR A 108 6.09 4.21 12.80
N HIS A 109 5.40 5.34 12.93
CA HIS A 109 3.97 5.45 12.65
C HIS A 109 3.65 5.33 11.16
N LEU A 110 4.63 5.58 10.28
CA LEU A 110 4.46 5.45 8.83
C LEU A 110 4.59 4.02 8.31
N GLU A 111 5.16 3.08 9.06
CA GLU A 111 5.43 1.68 8.62
C GLU A 111 4.21 0.95 8.04
N GLY A 112 3.00 1.32 8.45
CA GLY A 112 1.75 0.71 7.95
C GLY A 112 1.21 1.29 6.64
N LEU A 113 1.78 2.40 6.15
CA LEU A 113 1.29 3.17 5.00
C LEU A 113 1.83 2.61 3.66
N THR A 114 1.59 1.34 3.39
CA THR A 114 2.15 0.64 2.21
C THR A 114 1.75 1.21 0.85
N GLY A 115 0.78 2.11 0.81
CA GLY A 115 0.35 2.83 -0.41
C GLY A 115 0.95 4.22 -0.55
N LEU A 116 1.84 4.63 0.38
CA LEU A 116 2.49 5.94 0.37
C LEU A 116 3.39 6.08 -0.87
N GLN A 117 3.17 7.14 -1.64
CA GLN A 117 3.90 7.45 -2.87
C GLN A 117 4.81 8.67 -2.73
N LEU A 118 4.36 9.67 -1.96
CA LEU A 118 5.06 10.93 -1.77
C LEU A 118 5.34 11.11 -0.28
N LEU A 119 6.60 11.33 0.08
CA LEU A 119 7.01 11.58 1.46
C LEU A 119 8.00 12.75 1.49
N TRP A 120 7.60 13.84 2.14
CA TRP A 120 8.42 15.03 2.31
C TRP A 120 8.81 15.20 3.77
N LEU A 121 10.12 15.12 4.04
CA LEU A 121 10.76 15.17 5.37
C LEU A 121 11.81 16.26 5.46
N HIS A 122 11.84 17.22 4.51
CA HIS A 122 12.87 18.25 4.53
C HIS A 122 12.74 19.18 5.74
N ASP A 123 13.88 19.64 6.22
CA ASP A 123 13.97 20.46 7.43
C ASP A 123 13.45 19.77 8.70
N THR A 124 13.69 18.45 8.84
CA THR A 124 13.38 17.65 10.03
C THR A 124 14.64 17.11 10.71
N GLN A 125 14.50 16.51 11.91
CA GLN A 125 15.60 15.87 12.62
C GLN A 125 15.77 14.37 12.31
N VAL A 126 15.27 13.94 11.15
CA VAL A 126 15.38 12.54 10.70
C VAL A 126 16.84 12.21 10.41
N SER A 127 17.27 11.03 10.87
CA SER A 127 18.60 10.48 10.67
C SER A 127 18.56 9.12 9.95
N ASP A 128 19.69 8.43 9.90
CA ASP A 128 19.82 7.10 9.32
C ASP A 128 18.88 6.07 9.99
N ALA A 129 18.65 6.20 11.29
CA ALA A 129 17.78 5.29 12.04
C ALA A 129 16.30 5.41 11.59
N GLY A 130 15.86 6.62 11.28
CA GLY A 130 14.51 6.86 10.75
C GLY A 130 14.26 6.19 9.40
N LEU A 131 15.28 6.11 8.54
CA LEU A 131 15.14 5.46 7.23
C LEU A 131 14.94 3.94 7.31
N GLU A 132 15.29 3.32 8.45
CA GLU A 132 14.98 1.91 8.67
C GLU A 132 13.47 1.63 8.64
N HIS A 133 12.65 2.54 9.17
CA HIS A 133 11.18 2.44 9.21
C HIS A 133 10.53 2.59 7.83
N LEU A 134 11.27 3.12 6.84
CA LEU A 134 10.77 3.28 5.46
C LEU A 134 10.96 2.03 4.59
N LYS A 135 11.75 1.02 5.02
CA LYS A 135 12.08 -0.20 4.22
C LYS A 135 10.86 -0.96 3.66
N GLY A 136 9.72 -0.90 4.35
CA GLY A 136 8.48 -1.59 3.93
C GLY A 136 7.62 -0.80 2.97
N LEU A 137 7.94 0.49 2.70
CA LEU A 137 7.13 1.42 1.92
C LEU A 137 7.53 1.38 0.44
N ASN A 138 7.39 0.23 -0.18
CA ASN A 138 7.84 -0.02 -1.56
C ASN A 138 7.08 0.75 -2.64
N ALA A 139 6.00 1.48 -2.29
CA ALA A 139 5.25 2.30 -3.22
C ALA A 139 5.77 3.74 -3.34
N ILE A 140 6.74 4.16 -2.50
CA ILE A 140 7.29 5.51 -2.53
C ILE A 140 7.96 5.77 -3.88
N GLN A 141 7.54 6.87 -4.50
CA GLN A 141 8.04 7.37 -5.78
C GLN A 141 8.88 8.64 -5.60
N GLU A 142 8.51 9.48 -4.63
CA GLU A 142 9.23 10.71 -4.32
C GLU A 142 9.53 10.77 -2.83
N LEU A 143 10.79 11.06 -2.51
CA LEU A 143 11.28 11.20 -1.14
C LEU A 143 12.16 12.43 -1.04
N ASP A 144 11.79 13.37 -0.18
CA ASP A 144 12.60 14.55 0.11
C ASP A 144 13.19 14.44 1.51
N LEU A 145 14.51 14.33 1.58
CA LEU A 145 15.33 14.27 2.79
C LEU A 145 16.27 15.47 2.91
N SER A 146 16.00 16.55 2.17
CA SER A 146 16.86 17.74 2.20
C SER A 146 16.91 18.35 3.61
N ASN A 147 18.06 18.89 4.01
CA ASN A 147 18.27 19.47 5.33
C ASN A 147 17.96 18.49 6.49
N THR A 148 18.32 17.21 6.35
CA THR A 148 18.19 16.19 7.39
C THR A 148 19.57 15.67 7.82
N GLN A 149 19.60 14.79 8.84
CA GLN A 149 20.83 14.21 9.37
C GLN A 149 21.21 12.87 8.71
N VAL A 150 20.70 12.62 7.52
CA VAL A 150 20.93 11.38 6.77
C VAL A 150 22.36 11.34 6.23
N SER A 151 23.02 10.16 6.36
CA SER A 151 24.33 9.86 5.83
C SER A 151 24.33 8.65 4.89
N ASP A 152 25.50 8.25 4.39
CA ASP A 152 25.65 7.06 3.54
C ASP A 152 25.13 5.77 4.20
N THR A 153 25.14 5.72 5.53
CA THR A 153 24.60 4.57 6.27
C THR A 153 23.10 4.44 6.06
N GLY A 154 22.38 5.56 6.11
CA GLY A 154 20.93 5.62 5.87
C GLY A 154 20.55 5.23 4.45
N LEU A 155 21.35 5.63 3.44
CA LEU A 155 21.10 5.31 2.05
C LEU A 155 21.01 3.81 1.76
N LYS A 156 21.66 2.97 2.58
CA LYS A 156 21.57 1.49 2.46
C LYS A 156 20.14 0.98 2.61
N HIS A 157 19.31 1.67 3.39
CA HIS A 157 17.91 1.32 3.60
C HIS A 157 17.03 1.63 2.37
N LEU A 158 17.48 2.56 1.52
CA LEU A 158 16.78 2.97 0.31
C LEU A 158 17.09 2.10 -0.91
N LYS A 159 18.19 1.32 -0.92
CA LYS A 159 18.65 0.52 -2.07
C LYS A 159 17.59 -0.49 -2.59
N GLY A 160 16.64 -0.90 -1.74
CA GLY A 160 15.55 -1.82 -2.12
C GLY A 160 14.28 -1.16 -2.64
N MET A 161 14.20 0.17 -2.65
CA MET A 161 13.00 0.93 -3.01
C MET A 161 12.90 1.11 -4.54
N SER A 162 12.60 0.04 -5.25
CA SER A 162 12.58 0.01 -6.73
C SER A 162 11.57 0.95 -7.40
N SER A 163 10.57 1.42 -6.66
CA SER A 163 9.57 2.38 -7.15
C SER A 163 10.03 3.83 -7.05
N LEU A 164 11.16 4.10 -6.37
CA LEU A 164 11.63 5.46 -6.14
C LEU A 164 12.09 6.09 -7.47
N GLN A 165 11.51 7.23 -7.80
CA GLN A 165 11.76 7.98 -9.03
C GLN A 165 12.51 9.29 -8.78
N ARG A 166 12.25 9.93 -7.64
CA ARG A 166 12.89 11.19 -7.26
C ARG A 166 13.33 11.14 -5.79
N LEU A 167 14.58 11.53 -5.56
CA LEU A 167 15.16 11.60 -4.23
C LEU A 167 15.95 12.89 -4.10
N TRP A 168 15.62 13.72 -3.12
CA TRP A 168 16.35 14.93 -2.78
C TRP A 168 17.17 14.71 -1.50
N LEU A 169 18.47 15.03 -1.58
CA LEU A 169 19.47 14.87 -0.53
C LEU A 169 20.29 16.16 -0.38
N ILE A 170 19.67 17.31 -0.61
CA ILE A 170 20.34 18.60 -0.55
C ILE A 170 20.66 18.92 0.92
N ASN A 171 21.90 19.34 1.20
CA ASN A 171 22.35 19.68 2.54
C ASN A 171 22.14 18.54 3.56
N THR A 172 22.61 17.34 3.20
CA THR A 172 22.65 16.13 4.05
C THR A 172 24.12 15.76 4.33
N HIS A 173 24.36 14.70 5.12
CA HIS A 173 25.72 14.18 5.39
C HIS A 173 26.13 13.05 4.42
N VAL A 174 25.54 13.02 3.24
CA VAL A 174 25.77 11.98 2.22
C VAL A 174 27.00 12.35 1.40
N SER A 175 27.89 11.38 1.12
CA SER A 175 29.05 11.55 0.27
C SER A 175 28.73 11.31 -1.21
N ASP A 176 29.64 11.76 -2.10
CA ASP A 176 29.55 11.45 -3.55
C ASP A 176 29.60 9.93 -3.80
N GLU A 177 30.39 9.20 -3.01
CA GLU A 177 30.47 7.74 -3.06
C GLU A 177 29.13 7.09 -2.68
N GLY A 178 28.48 7.57 -1.61
CA GLY A 178 27.17 7.09 -1.17
C GLY A 178 26.09 7.30 -2.24
N VAL A 179 26.10 8.49 -2.88
CA VAL A 179 25.20 8.80 -4.00
C VAL A 179 25.48 7.90 -5.20
N ALA A 180 26.76 7.68 -5.55
CA ALA A 180 27.13 6.83 -6.68
C ALA A 180 26.70 5.37 -6.45
N GLU A 181 26.89 4.84 -5.24
CA GLU A 181 26.39 3.50 -4.87
C GLU A 181 24.86 3.40 -4.98
N LEU A 182 24.14 4.43 -4.52
CA LEU A 182 22.68 4.44 -4.58
C LEU A 182 22.18 4.55 -6.04
N ARG A 183 22.81 5.37 -6.88
CA ARG A 183 22.51 5.44 -8.33
C ARG A 183 22.73 4.10 -9.03
N ALA A 184 23.75 3.35 -8.64
CA ALA A 184 23.98 2.01 -9.18
C ALA A 184 22.86 1.02 -8.75
N ALA A 185 22.33 1.17 -7.55
CA ALA A 185 21.22 0.34 -7.05
C ALA A 185 19.86 0.75 -7.61
N LEU A 186 19.65 2.04 -7.88
CA LEU A 186 18.38 2.63 -8.36
C LEU A 186 18.60 3.40 -9.69
N PRO A 187 18.84 2.71 -10.80
CA PRO A 187 19.22 3.33 -12.08
C PRO A 187 18.13 4.23 -12.68
N ASN A 188 16.86 4.04 -12.30
CA ASN A 188 15.72 4.82 -12.79
C ASN A 188 15.35 5.99 -11.85
N CYS A 189 16.06 6.16 -10.72
CA CYS A 189 15.82 7.23 -9.77
C CYS A 189 16.64 8.48 -10.11
N ASN A 190 15.97 9.62 -10.22
CA ASN A 190 16.66 10.91 -10.28
C ASN A 190 17.07 11.30 -8.86
N ILE A 191 18.37 11.34 -8.58
CA ILE A 191 18.93 11.69 -7.27
C ILE A 191 19.58 13.05 -7.35
N GLU A 192 19.01 14.02 -6.64
CA GLU A 192 19.52 15.37 -6.50
C GLU A 192 20.24 15.48 -5.13
N ALA A 193 21.56 15.57 -5.17
CA ALA A 193 22.39 15.78 -4.01
C ALA A 193 23.29 17.00 -4.26
N SER A 194 23.32 17.94 -3.32
CA SER A 194 24.32 19.00 -3.29
C SER A 194 24.99 18.98 -1.94
N MET A 195 26.31 18.92 -1.96
CA MET A 195 27.12 19.05 -0.77
C MET A 195 26.87 20.42 -0.12
N PRO A 196 26.87 20.52 1.22
CA PRO A 196 27.07 21.81 1.87
C PRO A 196 28.40 22.35 1.33
N THR A 197 28.36 23.47 0.63
CA THR A 197 29.57 24.19 0.24
C THR A 197 30.29 24.56 1.55
N VAL A 198 31.29 23.76 1.91
CA VAL A 198 32.25 24.16 2.92
C VAL A 198 33.00 25.33 2.30
N THR A 199 32.52 26.54 2.55
CA THR A 199 33.32 27.74 2.36
C THR A 199 34.53 27.57 3.29
N ALA A 200 35.65 27.14 2.72
CA ALA A 200 36.92 27.11 3.44
C ALA A 200 37.22 28.53 3.93
N PRO A 201 37.75 28.68 5.16
CA PRO A 201 38.07 29.96 5.76
C PRO A 201 39.17 30.71 5.02
#